data_4bb56afb7ce71a68ef88b825d8a980d8
#
_entry.id   4bb56afb7ce71a68ef88b825d8a980d8
#
_cell.length_a   1.000
_cell.length_b   1.000
_cell.length_c   1.000
_cell.angle_alpha   90.00
_cell.angle_beta   90.00
_cell.angle_gamma   90.00
#
_symmetry.space_group_name_H-M   'P 1'
#
loop_
_entity.id
_entity.type
_entity.pdbx_description
1 polymer ?
#
loop_
_entity_poly.entity_id
_entity_poly.type
_entity_poly.pdbx_seq_one_letter_code
_entity_poly.pdbx_strand_id
1 'polypeptide(L)'
;MDRQKYFESEVEKVKEREGVKSDTEISAEGWKSLIPIYKNVIKEVTGKEFPQDPYVQLQEAIEAVFRSWNIPRAVAYRNMNKIDHNFGTAVNVQTMVFGNMGDDCATGVSFTRNPATGENKFYGEYLTNAQGEDVVAGVRTPMH
;
A
#
# COMPACT_ATOMS: atom_id res chain seq x y z
N MET A 1 -11.35 -2.08 17.90
CA MET A 1 -9.90 -1.87 17.80
C MET A 1 -9.55 -1.70 16.33
N ASP A 2 -8.83 -0.66 15.97
CA ASP A 2 -8.40 -0.45 14.59
C ASP A 2 -7.44 -1.56 14.20
N ARG A 3 -7.80 -2.34 13.18
CA ARG A 3 -7.06 -3.55 12.78
C ARG A 3 -5.65 -3.21 12.27
N GLN A 4 -5.49 -2.06 11.65
CA GLN A 4 -4.20 -1.59 11.17
C GLN A 4 -3.22 -1.43 12.32
N LYS A 5 -3.64 -0.84 13.43
CA LYS A 5 -2.81 -0.67 14.64
C LYS A 5 -2.30 -1.98 15.23
N TYR A 6 -3.02 -3.08 15.02
CA TYR A 6 -2.54 -4.39 15.47
C TYR A 6 -1.31 -4.83 14.67
N PHE A 7 -1.39 -4.74 13.34
CA PHE A 7 -0.24 -5.09 12.49
C PHE A 7 0.97 -4.20 12.77
N GLU A 8 0.75 -2.89 12.90
CA GLU A 8 1.79 -1.92 13.27
C GLU A 8 2.45 -2.27 14.62
N SER A 9 1.66 -2.66 15.63
CA SER A 9 2.20 -3.03 16.93
C SER A 9 3.11 -4.25 16.91
N GLU A 10 2.85 -5.21 16.02
CA GLU A 10 3.72 -6.38 15.86
C GLU A 10 5.04 -6.02 15.16
N VAL A 11 5.02 -5.09 14.21
CA VAL A 11 6.25 -4.54 13.61
C VAL A 11 7.11 -3.85 14.67
N GLU A 12 6.51 -3.00 15.52
CA GLU A 12 7.23 -2.32 16.59
C GLU A 12 7.92 -3.32 17.56
N LYS A 13 7.25 -4.41 17.92
CA LYS A 13 7.88 -5.47 18.75
C LYS A 13 9.11 -6.10 18.07
N VAL A 14 9.07 -6.27 16.75
CA VAL A 14 10.23 -6.79 16.01
C VAL A 14 11.37 -5.77 16.00
N LYS A 15 11.07 -4.49 15.77
CA LYS A 15 12.06 -3.40 15.84
C LYS A 15 12.73 -3.33 17.22
N GLU A 16 11.92 -3.38 18.28
CA GLU A 16 12.46 -3.41 19.65
C GLU A 16 13.38 -4.61 19.89
N ARG A 17 12.97 -5.80 19.44
CA ARG A 17 13.75 -7.04 19.59
C ARG A 17 15.09 -6.98 18.84
N GLU A 18 15.11 -6.36 17.65
CA GLU A 18 16.31 -6.25 16.82
C GLU A 18 17.13 -4.97 17.13
N GLY A 19 16.59 -4.06 17.95
CA GLY A 19 17.26 -2.82 18.31
C GLY A 19 17.33 -1.79 17.18
N VAL A 20 16.40 -1.87 16.22
CA VAL A 20 16.35 -0.99 15.06
C VAL A 20 15.20 0.03 15.18
N LYS A 21 15.27 1.13 14.44
CA LYS A 21 14.31 2.22 14.52
C LYS A 21 13.41 2.31 13.29
N SER A 22 13.92 1.92 12.14
CA SER A 22 13.21 2.00 10.86
C SER A 22 12.78 0.61 10.39
N ASP A 23 11.66 0.52 9.69
CA ASP A 23 11.18 -0.71 9.05
C ASP A 23 12.20 -1.24 8.03
N THR A 24 12.95 -0.34 7.38
CA THR A 24 14.01 -0.69 6.41
C THR A 24 15.23 -1.37 7.03
N GLU A 25 15.38 -1.28 8.35
CA GLU A 25 16.48 -1.89 9.09
C GLU A 25 16.12 -3.27 9.65
N ILE A 26 14.84 -3.66 9.61
CA ILE A 26 14.39 -4.99 10.05
C ILE A 26 15.02 -6.06 9.17
N SER A 27 15.59 -7.07 9.80
CA SER A 27 16.20 -8.20 9.11
C SER A 27 15.17 -9.04 8.33
N ALA A 28 15.62 -9.79 7.34
CA ALA A 28 14.79 -10.75 6.63
C ALA A 28 14.13 -11.77 7.57
N GLU A 29 14.84 -12.18 8.62
CA GLU A 29 14.31 -13.09 9.65
C GLU A 29 13.24 -12.41 10.53
N GLY A 30 13.42 -11.11 10.84
CA GLY A 30 12.43 -10.29 11.50
C GLY A 30 11.12 -10.27 10.70
N TRP A 31 11.19 -9.94 9.42
CA TRP A 31 10.02 -9.96 8.52
C TRP A 31 9.39 -11.35 8.39
N LYS A 32 10.18 -12.40 8.26
CA LYS A 32 9.65 -13.78 8.23
C LYS A 32 8.89 -14.14 9.50
N SER A 33 9.33 -13.66 10.66
CA SER A 33 8.65 -13.93 11.93
C SER A 33 7.26 -13.31 12.03
N LEU A 34 6.99 -12.23 11.30
CA LEU A 34 5.67 -11.56 11.25
C LEU A 34 4.63 -12.31 10.39
N ILE A 35 5.07 -13.06 9.39
CA ILE A 35 4.16 -13.73 8.44
C ILE A 35 3.15 -14.63 9.14
N PRO A 36 3.54 -15.58 10.04
CA PRO A 36 2.58 -16.42 10.73
C PRO A 36 1.65 -15.64 11.65
N ILE A 37 2.15 -14.58 12.28
CA ILE A 37 1.36 -13.71 13.16
C ILE A 37 0.25 -13.05 12.33
N TYR A 38 0.59 -12.45 11.19
CA TYR A 38 -0.37 -11.79 10.31
C TYR A 38 -1.42 -12.76 9.75
N LYS A 39 -1.01 -13.97 9.35
CA LYS A 39 -1.94 -15.01 8.91
C LYS A 39 -2.91 -15.40 10.01
N ASN A 40 -2.43 -15.53 11.24
CA ASN A 40 -3.29 -15.85 12.40
C ASN A 40 -4.30 -14.72 12.67
N VAL A 41 -3.88 -13.48 12.64
CA VAL A 41 -4.78 -12.32 12.79
C VAL A 41 -5.88 -12.32 11.74
N ILE A 42 -5.52 -12.59 10.48
CA ILE A 42 -6.50 -12.67 9.40
C ILE A 42 -7.51 -13.79 9.68
N LYS A 43 -7.04 -14.95 10.09
CA LYS A 43 -7.90 -16.09 10.46
C LYS A 43 -8.84 -15.76 11.62
N GLU A 44 -8.34 -15.15 12.69
CA GLU A 44 -9.16 -14.75 13.84
C GLU A 44 -10.23 -13.73 13.46
N VAL A 45 -9.89 -12.80 12.59
CA VAL A 45 -10.78 -11.70 12.19
C VAL A 45 -11.81 -12.13 11.16
N THR A 46 -11.42 -12.96 10.19
CA THR A 46 -12.27 -13.33 9.05
C THR A 46 -12.91 -14.72 9.20
N GLY A 47 -12.40 -15.52 10.12
CA GLY A 47 -12.76 -16.95 10.24
C GLY A 47 -12.19 -17.83 9.12
N LYS A 48 -11.34 -17.27 8.25
CA LYS A 48 -10.76 -17.97 7.09
C LYS A 48 -9.25 -17.90 7.10
N GLU A 49 -8.60 -18.96 6.63
CA GLU A 49 -7.16 -18.94 6.35
C GLU A 49 -6.84 -17.94 5.22
N PHE A 50 -5.70 -17.26 5.34
CA PHE A 50 -5.20 -16.46 4.23
C PHE A 50 -4.81 -17.39 3.07
N PRO A 51 -5.35 -17.19 1.87
CA PRO A 51 -5.10 -18.09 0.73
C PRO A 51 -3.61 -18.13 0.38
N GLN A 52 -3.09 -19.33 0.13
CA GLN A 52 -1.69 -19.51 -0.28
C GLN A 52 -1.53 -19.63 -1.80
N ASP A 53 -2.61 -19.86 -2.52
CA ASP A 53 -2.64 -19.84 -3.98
C ASP A 53 -2.69 -18.39 -4.48
N PRO A 54 -1.71 -17.92 -5.30
CA PRO A 54 -1.67 -16.56 -5.80
C PRO A 54 -2.85 -16.20 -6.71
N TYR A 55 -3.44 -17.15 -7.41
CA TYR A 55 -4.63 -16.90 -8.22
C TYR A 55 -5.87 -16.67 -7.36
N VAL A 56 -5.99 -17.38 -6.26
CA VAL A 56 -7.07 -17.14 -5.28
C VAL A 56 -6.89 -15.76 -4.63
N GLN A 57 -5.65 -15.39 -4.25
CA GLN A 57 -5.36 -14.05 -3.74
C GLN A 57 -5.73 -12.96 -4.73
N LEU A 58 -5.36 -13.14 -6.01
CA LEU A 58 -5.69 -12.21 -7.09
C LEU A 58 -7.20 -12.07 -7.26
N GLN A 59 -7.93 -13.18 -7.31
CA GLN A 59 -9.38 -13.19 -7.41
C GLN A 59 -10.04 -12.44 -6.26
N GLU A 60 -9.63 -12.71 -5.02
CA GLU A 60 -10.18 -12.03 -3.84
C GLU A 60 -9.86 -10.53 -3.84
N ALA A 61 -8.68 -10.13 -4.31
CA ALA A 61 -8.31 -8.72 -4.48
C ALA A 61 -9.20 -8.02 -5.53
N ILE A 62 -9.43 -8.64 -6.68
CA ILE A 62 -10.33 -8.14 -7.72
C ILE A 62 -11.74 -7.96 -7.17
N GLU A 63 -12.26 -8.97 -6.48
CA GLU A 63 -13.59 -8.90 -5.84
C GLU A 63 -13.65 -7.78 -4.80
N ALA A 64 -12.60 -7.57 -4.03
CA ALA A 64 -12.53 -6.48 -3.05
C ALA A 64 -12.65 -5.10 -3.72
N VAL A 65 -11.99 -4.91 -4.87
CA VAL A 65 -12.13 -3.67 -5.65
C VAL A 65 -13.56 -3.47 -6.14
N PHE A 66 -14.21 -4.51 -6.71
CA PHE A 66 -15.60 -4.40 -7.13
C PHE A 66 -16.55 -4.12 -5.94
N ARG A 67 -16.35 -4.77 -4.80
CA ARG A 67 -17.13 -4.51 -3.58
C ARG A 67 -16.94 -3.07 -3.06
N SER A 68 -15.75 -2.49 -3.26
CA SER A 68 -15.45 -1.13 -2.80
C SER A 68 -16.33 -0.06 -3.45
N TRP A 69 -16.92 -0.32 -4.62
CA TRP A 69 -17.89 0.57 -5.27
C TRP A 69 -19.09 0.89 -4.38
N ASN A 70 -19.50 -0.04 -3.53
CA ASN A 70 -20.70 0.06 -2.71
C ASN A 70 -20.43 0.39 -1.23
N ILE A 71 -19.19 0.69 -0.85
CA ILE A 71 -18.92 1.15 0.51
C ILE A 71 -19.50 2.55 0.75
N PRO A 72 -19.89 2.90 2.00
CA PRO A 72 -20.56 4.18 2.30
C PRO A 72 -19.80 5.40 1.80
N ARG A 73 -18.47 5.42 1.91
CA ARG A 73 -17.63 6.53 1.44
C ARG A 73 -17.74 6.71 -0.08
N ALA A 74 -17.71 5.62 -0.86
CA ALA A 74 -17.80 5.69 -2.32
C ALA A 74 -19.20 6.12 -2.76
N VAL A 75 -20.25 5.66 -2.09
CA VAL A 75 -21.62 6.09 -2.32
C VAL A 75 -21.80 7.58 -2.04
N ALA A 76 -21.29 8.06 -0.89
CA ALA A 76 -21.34 9.47 -0.54
C ALA A 76 -20.62 10.36 -1.57
N TYR A 77 -19.42 9.94 -2.01
CA TYR A 77 -18.67 10.65 -3.04
C TYR A 77 -19.44 10.75 -4.36
N ARG A 78 -20.05 9.65 -4.82
CA ARG A 78 -20.88 9.67 -6.04
C ARG A 78 -22.08 10.60 -5.91
N ASN A 79 -22.76 10.60 -4.76
CA ASN A 79 -23.89 11.51 -4.52
C ASN A 79 -23.45 12.97 -4.59
N MET A 80 -22.32 13.33 -3.96
CA MET A 80 -21.80 14.69 -3.97
C MET A 80 -21.39 15.16 -5.37
N ASN A 81 -20.84 14.25 -6.18
CA ASN A 81 -20.33 14.57 -7.52
C ASN A 81 -21.33 14.23 -8.64
N LYS A 82 -22.56 13.83 -8.30
CA LYS A 82 -23.64 13.47 -9.28
C LYS A 82 -23.18 12.39 -10.28
N ILE A 83 -22.41 11.42 -9.82
CA ILE A 83 -21.95 10.27 -10.60
C ILE A 83 -23.05 9.20 -10.55
N ASP A 84 -23.43 8.65 -11.71
CA ASP A 84 -24.44 7.58 -11.79
C ASP A 84 -23.92 6.31 -11.08
N HIS A 85 -24.77 5.78 -10.21
CA HIS A 85 -24.47 4.54 -9.47
C HIS A 85 -24.38 3.30 -10.37
N ASN A 86 -24.94 3.35 -11.56
CA ASN A 86 -24.95 2.25 -12.53
C ASN A 86 -23.64 2.14 -13.34
N PHE A 87 -22.73 3.11 -13.26
CA PHE A 87 -21.48 3.04 -14.02
C PHE A 87 -20.57 1.88 -13.60
N GLY A 88 -20.57 1.54 -12.32
CA GLY A 88 -19.67 0.52 -11.81
C GLY A 88 -18.21 0.98 -11.74
N THR A 89 -17.30 0.03 -11.57
CA THR A 89 -15.85 0.26 -11.53
C THR A 89 -15.13 -0.78 -12.36
N ALA A 90 -13.86 -0.53 -12.65
CA ALA A 90 -12.97 -1.45 -13.34
C ALA A 90 -11.76 -1.79 -12.48
N VAL A 91 -11.08 -2.88 -12.81
CA VAL A 91 -9.86 -3.34 -12.15
C VAL A 91 -8.76 -3.48 -13.20
N ASN A 92 -7.61 -2.89 -12.93
CA ASN A 92 -6.38 -3.14 -13.67
C ASN A 92 -5.46 -4.03 -12.83
N VAL A 93 -4.99 -5.12 -13.43
CA VAL A 93 -3.93 -5.96 -12.84
C VAL A 93 -2.63 -5.57 -13.51
N GLN A 94 -1.72 -4.98 -12.72
CA GLN A 94 -0.46 -4.48 -13.22
C GLN A 94 0.70 -5.16 -12.52
N THR A 95 1.73 -5.52 -13.30
CA THR A 95 2.98 -6.04 -12.74
C THR A 95 3.61 -5.00 -11.83
N MET A 96 3.99 -5.42 -10.62
CA MET A 96 4.71 -4.58 -9.69
C MET A 96 6.20 -4.61 -10.01
N VAL A 97 6.82 -3.44 -10.02
CA VAL A 97 8.26 -3.25 -10.09
C VAL A 97 8.73 -2.68 -8.77
N PHE A 98 9.79 -3.26 -8.20
CA PHE A 98 10.24 -2.91 -6.86
C PHE A 98 11.37 -1.88 -6.92
N GLY A 99 11.11 -0.69 -6.40
CA GLY A 99 12.10 0.39 -6.26
C GLY A 99 12.95 0.31 -4.98
N ASN A 100 12.78 -0.75 -4.18
CA ASN A 100 13.44 -0.96 -2.90
C ASN A 100 14.31 -2.23 -2.85
N MET A 101 14.86 -2.63 -3.98
CA MET A 101 15.76 -3.81 -4.07
C MET A 101 17.24 -3.48 -3.87
N GLY A 102 17.59 -2.23 -3.63
CA GLY A 102 18.95 -1.75 -3.44
C GLY A 102 19.08 -0.27 -3.76
N ASP A 103 20.25 0.28 -3.55
CA ASP A 103 20.53 1.71 -3.72
C ASP A 103 20.58 2.15 -5.18
N ASP A 104 20.59 1.21 -6.12
CA ASP A 104 20.48 1.39 -7.57
C ASP A 104 19.04 1.36 -8.07
N CYS A 105 18.07 1.16 -7.19
CA CYS A 105 16.64 1.19 -7.46
C CYS A 105 16.00 2.46 -6.91
N ALA A 106 14.90 2.89 -7.52
CA ALA A 106 14.17 4.07 -7.07
C ALA A 106 12.68 3.97 -7.39
N THR A 107 11.88 4.71 -6.65
CA THR A 107 10.47 4.96 -6.94
C THR A 107 10.22 6.46 -6.95
N GLY A 108 9.41 6.93 -7.88
CA GLY A 108 9.11 8.35 -8.01
C GLY A 108 7.69 8.62 -8.48
N VAL A 109 7.33 9.89 -8.37
CA VAL A 109 6.07 10.44 -8.90
C VAL A 109 6.42 11.58 -9.85
N SER A 110 5.79 11.61 -11.01
CA SER A 110 6.02 12.66 -11.99
C SER A 110 4.72 13.20 -12.57
N PHE A 111 4.77 14.47 -12.95
CA PHE A 111 3.66 15.22 -13.49
C PHE A 111 4.08 15.91 -14.78
N THR A 112 3.18 16.00 -15.73
CA THR A 112 3.38 16.74 -16.99
C THR A 112 3.36 18.27 -16.79
N ARG A 113 2.87 18.72 -15.63
CA ARG A 113 2.86 20.12 -15.20
C ARG A 113 3.27 20.22 -13.74
N ASN A 114 3.84 21.32 -13.34
CA ASN A 114 4.10 21.62 -11.95
C ASN A 114 2.75 21.69 -11.18
N PRO A 115 2.52 20.81 -10.19
CA PRO A 115 1.23 20.76 -9.49
C PRO A 115 0.96 21.98 -8.60
N ALA A 116 1.99 22.72 -8.20
CA ALA A 116 1.85 23.90 -7.35
C ALA A 116 1.57 25.17 -8.17
N THR A 117 2.19 25.33 -9.35
CA THR A 117 2.11 26.57 -10.16
C THR A 117 1.27 26.45 -11.42
N GLY A 118 0.98 25.20 -11.89
CA GLY A 118 0.32 24.94 -13.15
C GLY A 118 1.22 25.13 -14.39
N GLU A 119 2.48 25.51 -14.21
CA GLU A 119 3.45 25.71 -15.30
C GLU A 119 3.59 24.44 -16.14
N ASN A 120 3.61 24.58 -17.47
CA ASN A 120 3.82 23.47 -18.40
C ASN A 120 5.28 23.06 -18.43
N LYS A 121 5.75 22.47 -17.35
CA LYS A 121 7.08 21.95 -17.16
C LYS A 121 6.99 20.59 -16.47
N PHE A 122 7.75 19.63 -16.96
CA PHE A 122 7.86 18.33 -16.30
C PHE A 122 8.36 18.54 -14.87
N TYR A 123 7.65 17.96 -13.91
CA TYR A 123 7.96 17.99 -12.49
C TYR A 123 7.97 16.59 -11.94
N GLY A 124 8.95 16.24 -11.13
CA GLY A 124 9.01 14.91 -10.54
C GLY A 124 9.85 14.88 -9.29
N GLU A 125 9.51 13.93 -8.43
CA GLU A 125 10.20 13.64 -7.18
C GLU A 125 10.45 12.13 -7.10
N TYR A 126 11.59 11.71 -6.57
CA TYR A 126 11.93 10.31 -6.42
C TYR A 126 12.70 10.03 -5.12
N LEU A 127 12.62 8.78 -4.66
CA LEU A 127 13.43 8.26 -3.56
C LEU A 127 14.18 7.02 -4.02
N THR A 128 15.45 6.93 -3.71
CA THR A 128 16.24 5.71 -3.90
C THR A 128 15.89 4.69 -2.83
N ASN A 129 15.99 3.41 -3.17
CA ASN A 129 15.69 2.28 -2.30
C ASN A 129 14.35 2.47 -1.55
N ALA A 130 13.28 2.68 -2.31
CA ALA A 130 11.96 3.06 -1.79
C ALA A 130 10.81 2.43 -2.57
N GLN A 131 9.69 2.26 -1.92
CA GLN A 131 8.40 1.92 -2.53
C GLN A 131 7.52 3.17 -2.74
N GLY A 132 6.41 3.02 -3.47
CA GLY A 132 5.50 4.11 -3.75
C GLY A 132 4.92 4.78 -2.50
N GLU A 133 4.66 4.01 -1.45
CA GLU A 133 4.18 4.53 -0.17
C GLU A 133 5.17 5.49 0.48
N ASP A 134 6.47 5.20 0.42
CA ASP A 134 7.52 6.07 1.00
C ASP A 134 7.52 7.45 0.35
N VAL A 135 7.24 7.52 -0.96
CA VAL A 135 7.19 8.77 -1.71
C VAL A 135 5.95 9.58 -1.34
N VAL A 136 4.79 8.94 -1.25
CA VAL A 136 3.51 9.64 -1.04
C VAL A 136 3.18 9.90 0.42
N ALA A 137 3.75 9.14 1.34
CA ALA A 137 3.54 9.32 2.79
C ALA A 137 4.35 10.47 3.39
N GLY A 138 5.35 10.99 2.66
CA GLY A 138 6.19 12.09 3.14
C GLY A 138 7.11 11.71 4.31
N VAL A 139 7.39 10.41 4.47
CA VAL A 139 8.25 9.90 5.56
C VAL A 139 9.72 10.25 5.34
N ARG A 140 10.13 10.38 4.08
CA ARG A 140 11.49 10.74 3.65
C ARG A 140 11.41 11.96 2.72
N THR A 141 12.45 12.76 2.70
CA THR A 141 12.55 13.91 1.79
C THR A 141 12.94 13.41 0.39
N PRO A 142 12.09 13.60 -0.63
CA PRO A 142 12.42 13.17 -1.98
C PRO A 142 13.46 14.09 -2.65
N MET A 143 14.10 13.55 -3.68
CA MET A 143 14.97 14.28 -4.60
C MET A 143 14.15 14.76 -5.81
N HIS A 144 14.56 15.90 -6.37
CA HIS A 144 13.90 16.53 -7.53
C HIS A 144 14.67 16.29 -8.83
#